data_a64788b328b6cc3e33f3b0113a8896df
#
_entry.id   a64788b328b6cc3e33f3b0113a8896df
#
_cell.length_a   1.000
_cell.length_b   1.000
_cell.length_c   1.000
_cell.angle_alpha   90.00
_cell.angle_beta   90.00
_cell.angle_gamma   90.00
#
_symmetry.space_group_name_H-M   'P 1'
#
loop_
_entity.id
_entity.type
_entity.pdbx_description
1 polymer ?
#
loop_
_entity_poly.entity_id
_entity_poly.type
_entity_poly.pdbx_seq_one_letter_code
_entity_poly.pdbx_strand_id
1 'polypeptide(L)'
;MKHIELNTQVGQLAANLYLPKGAKNAPVVIVTDAWTAVKEQMPAVYAQALAERGYAALTFDFRGWGESKDQVMYLEDPARKTADIRAVIEAVSQLDGVDASRIGGLGICASAGYMLDAVAANDKVKAAAVVAPWLHDKAMATEIYGGEESAKNLLAAAEEAVRSATPVYIEAASTTNENALMFQAPYYTETDRGLIPEYDNQYNVASWAGWLNYDAQASAATQDKPVLMVASEAMALPAGVHRYIENAGSNVNAVWLYDINQFDFYDQPEAVKLAVDEVVDHFEANL
;
A
#
# COMPACT_ATOMS: atom_id res chain seq x y z
N MET A 1 5.61 5.61 19.34
CA MET A 1 4.81 4.56 18.66
C MET A 1 4.16 3.68 19.72
N LYS A 2 2.90 3.26 19.49
CA LYS A 2 2.16 2.30 20.34
C LYS A 2 1.75 1.15 19.44
N HIS A 3 2.08 -0.08 19.83
CA HIS A 3 1.52 -1.28 19.23
C HIS A 3 0.10 -1.50 19.76
N ILE A 4 -0.86 -1.73 18.86
CA ILE A 4 -2.28 -1.89 19.20
C ILE A 4 -2.92 -2.99 18.34
N GLU A 5 -4.01 -3.52 18.84
CA GLU A 5 -4.90 -4.41 18.10
C GLU A 5 -6.18 -3.65 17.73
N LEU A 6 -6.49 -3.59 16.45
CA LEU A 6 -7.72 -2.99 15.96
C LEU A 6 -8.81 -4.05 15.84
N ASN A 7 -9.89 -3.89 16.59
CA ASN A 7 -11.08 -4.71 16.40
C ASN A 7 -11.91 -4.15 15.26
N THR A 8 -11.94 -4.83 14.14
CA THR A 8 -12.62 -4.40 12.92
C THR A 8 -13.70 -5.39 12.48
N GLN A 9 -14.54 -4.97 11.54
CA GLN A 9 -15.55 -5.84 10.94
C GLN A 9 -14.96 -7.01 10.12
N VAL A 10 -13.68 -6.93 9.73
CA VAL A 10 -12.99 -7.98 8.99
C VAL A 10 -12.15 -8.89 9.91
N GLY A 11 -12.14 -8.64 11.21
CA GLY A 11 -11.35 -9.35 12.21
C GLY A 11 -10.43 -8.42 12.98
N GLN A 12 -9.55 -9.00 13.76
CA GLN A 12 -8.53 -8.30 14.53
C GLN A 12 -7.31 -8.05 13.65
N LEU A 13 -6.84 -6.79 13.58
CA LEU A 13 -5.67 -6.39 12.82
C LEU A 13 -4.62 -5.81 13.76
N ALA A 14 -3.38 -6.26 13.61
CA ALA A 14 -2.23 -5.69 14.30
C ALA A 14 -1.84 -4.35 13.67
N ALA A 15 -1.62 -3.35 14.50
CA ALA A 15 -1.33 -2.00 14.03
C ALA A 15 -0.33 -1.26 14.93
N ASN A 16 0.34 -0.28 14.37
CA ASN A 16 1.22 0.64 15.07
C ASN A 16 0.67 2.08 14.94
N LEU A 17 0.38 2.70 16.08
CA LEU A 17 -0.08 4.09 16.15
C LEU A 17 1.10 5.00 16.54
N TYR A 18 1.41 5.93 15.66
CA TYR A 18 2.42 6.97 15.84
C TYR A 18 1.70 8.28 16.18
N LEU A 19 1.94 8.82 17.38
CA LEU A 19 1.32 10.06 17.82
C LEU A 19 2.36 11.20 17.84
N PRO A 20 1.99 12.40 17.37
CA PRO A 20 2.84 13.58 17.52
C PRO A 20 3.03 13.91 18.99
N LYS A 21 4.20 14.45 19.34
CA LYS A 21 4.55 14.78 20.71
C LYS A 21 3.58 15.83 21.27
N GLY A 22 2.88 15.47 22.35
CA GLY A 22 1.98 16.38 23.08
C GLY A 22 0.62 16.63 22.41
N ALA A 23 0.34 16.04 21.24
CA ALA A 23 -0.96 16.16 20.60
C ALA A 23 -2.04 15.39 21.37
N LYS A 24 -3.23 15.98 21.45
CA LYS A 24 -4.41 15.36 22.10
C LYS A 24 -5.53 15.04 21.12
N ASN A 25 -5.49 15.58 19.92
CA ASN A 25 -6.52 15.45 18.88
C ASN A 25 -5.90 15.75 17.51
N ALA A 26 -4.95 14.90 17.07
CA ALA A 26 -4.22 15.11 15.81
C ALA A 26 -5.04 14.58 14.63
N PRO A 27 -4.97 15.23 13.44
CA PRO A 27 -5.43 14.60 12.20
C PRO A 27 -4.72 13.26 12.04
N VAL A 28 -5.39 12.26 11.48
CA VAL A 28 -4.82 10.91 11.37
C VAL A 28 -4.67 10.49 9.91
N VAL A 29 -3.50 9.96 9.59
CA VAL A 29 -3.18 9.39 8.28
C VAL A 29 -3.04 7.87 8.43
N ILE A 30 -3.86 7.13 7.69
CA ILE A 30 -3.72 5.67 7.56
C ILE A 30 -2.67 5.41 6.48
N VAL A 31 -1.59 4.72 6.83
CA VAL A 31 -0.46 4.45 5.93
C VAL A 31 -0.41 2.96 5.61
N THR A 32 -0.49 2.63 4.32
CA THR A 32 -0.51 1.24 3.84
C THR A 32 0.75 0.89 3.05
N ASP A 33 1.06 -0.41 3.02
CA ASP A 33 2.33 -0.95 2.57
C ASP A 33 2.38 -1.28 1.07
N ALA A 34 3.58 -1.62 0.62
CA ALA A 34 3.81 -2.15 -0.72
C ALA A 34 3.43 -3.65 -0.82
N TRP A 35 3.60 -4.20 -2.00
CA TRP A 35 3.35 -5.61 -2.31
C TRP A 35 4.13 -6.54 -1.38
N THR A 36 3.46 -7.50 -0.75
CA THR A 36 4.03 -8.48 0.20
C THR A 36 4.64 -7.91 1.49
N ALA A 37 4.58 -6.61 1.72
CA ALA A 37 5.20 -5.94 2.85
C ALA A 37 4.38 -6.06 4.15
N VAL A 38 4.97 -5.61 5.26
CA VAL A 38 4.37 -5.53 6.59
C VAL A 38 4.47 -4.11 7.16
N LYS A 39 3.68 -3.83 8.21
CA LYS A 39 3.53 -2.51 8.83
C LYS A 39 4.82 -1.88 9.36
N GLU A 40 5.85 -2.68 9.64
CA GLU A 40 7.16 -2.24 10.14
C GLU A 40 8.12 -1.77 9.04
N GLN A 41 7.84 -2.09 7.77
CA GLN A 41 8.68 -1.71 6.64
C GLN A 41 8.44 -0.25 6.22
N MET A 42 8.33 0.07 4.92
CA MET A 42 8.16 1.45 4.44
C MET A 42 7.00 2.22 5.11
N PRO A 43 5.86 1.61 5.52
CA PRO A 43 4.82 2.39 6.18
C PRO A 43 5.27 3.01 7.49
N ALA A 44 6.13 2.31 8.26
CA ALA A 44 6.67 2.83 9.51
C ALA A 44 7.55 4.07 9.29
N VAL A 45 8.34 4.10 8.20
CA VAL A 45 9.19 5.23 7.83
C VAL A 45 8.33 6.48 7.59
N TYR A 46 7.28 6.35 6.76
CA TYR A 46 6.35 7.45 6.48
C TYR A 46 5.54 7.85 7.72
N ALA A 47 5.06 6.88 8.50
CA ALA A 47 4.28 7.14 9.70
C ALA A 47 5.08 7.91 10.77
N GLN A 48 6.36 7.58 10.95
CA GLN A 48 7.24 8.33 11.84
C GLN A 48 7.43 9.76 11.34
N ALA A 49 7.72 9.94 10.06
CA ALA A 49 7.93 11.25 9.46
C ALA A 49 6.67 12.15 9.54
N LEU A 50 5.48 11.57 9.36
CA LEU A 50 4.20 12.26 9.55
C LEU A 50 3.96 12.64 11.02
N ALA A 51 4.31 11.77 11.96
CA ALA A 51 4.17 12.06 13.39
C ALA A 51 5.07 13.21 13.84
N GLU A 52 6.27 13.35 13.27
CA GLU A 52 7.18 14.48 13.50
C GLU A 52 6.62 15.79 12.93
N ARG A 53 5.70 15.74 11.97
CA ARG A 53 5.02 16.87 11.31
C ARG A 53 3.63 17.18 11.86
N GLY A 54 3.22 16.52 12.97
CA GLY A 54 1.98 16.87 13.69
C GLY A 54 0.77 16.01 13.35
N TYR A 55 0.90 15.00 12.50
CA TYR A 55 -0.15 14.04 12.19
C TYR A 55 -0.05 12.81 13.11
N ALA A 56 -1.16 12.27 13.57
CA ALA A 56 -1.18 10.89 13.98
C ALA A 56 -1.06 10.01 12.73
N ALA A 57 -0.28 8.94 12.79
CA ALA A 57 -0.17 8.02 11.67
C ALA A 57 -0.41 6.58 12.15
N LEU A 58 -1.18 5.83 11.37
CA LEU A 58 -1.57 4.46 11.70
C LEU A 58 -1.11 3.53 10.59
N THR A 59 -0.18 2.62 10.92
CA THR A 59 0.17 1.50 10.05
C THR A 59 -0.48 0.22 10.55
N PHE A 60 -0.78 -0.73 9.68
CA PHE A 60 -1.36 -2.01 10.08
C PHE A 60 -0.96 -3.11 9.11
N ASP A 61 -0.93 -4.35 9.61
CA ASP A 61 -0.80 -5.53 8.76
C ASP A 61 -2.16 -5.90 8.17
N PHE A 62 -2.21 -6.09 6.86
CA PHE A 62 -3.38 -6.67 6.21
C PHE A 62 -3.65 -8.09 6.71
N ARG A 63 -4.91 -8.55 6.66
CA ARG A 63 -5.27 -9.92 7.08
C ARG A 63 -4.40 -10.96 6.38
N GLY A 64 -3.80 -11.84 7.18
CA GLY A 64 -2.92 -12.90 6.70
C GLY A 64 -1.48 -12.47 6.43
N TRP A 65 -1.10 -11.27 6.87
CA TRP A 65 0.27 -10.76 6.81
C TRP A 65 0.77 -10.39 8.20
N GLY A 66 2.06 -10.45 8.41
CA GLY A 66 2.71 -10.07 9.65
C GLY A 66 2.04 -10.67 10.88
N GLU A 67 1.60 -9.80 11.79
CA GLU A 67 0.91 -10.20 13.02
C GLU A 67 -0.62 -10.34 12.87
N SER A 68 -1.22 -9.85 11.77
CA SER A 68 -2.65 -9.98 11.48
C SER A 68 -3.00 -11.38 10.94
N LYS A 69 -3.09 -12.36 11.83
CA LYS A 69 -3.32 -13.77 11.45
C LYS A 69 -4.71 -14.00 10.86
N ASP A 70 -4.78 -14.88 9.88
CA ASP A 70 -6.02 -15.33 9.24
C ASP A 70 -5.91 -16.79 8.80
N GLN A 71 -7.03 -17.38 8.37
CA GLN A 71 -7.06 -18.73 7.79
C GLN A 71 -6.32 -18.79 6.45
N VAL A 72 -6.33 -17.70 5.67
CA VAL A 72 -5.62 -17.57 4.40
C VAL A 72 -4.47 -16.60 4.57
N MET A 73 -3.25 -17.14 4.59
CA MET A 73 -2.03 -16.38 4.76
C MET A 73 -1.41 -15.96 3.42
N TYR A 74 -0.72 -14.83 3.43
CA TYR A 74 0.13 -14.31 2.34
C TYR A 74 -0.61 -14.13 1.01
N LEU A 75 -1.93 -13.88 1.07
CA LEU A 75 -2.76 -13.66 -0.09
C LEU A 75 -2.78 -12.18 -0.48
N GLU A 76 -2.15 -11.87 -1.60
CA GLU A 76 -2.22 -10.54 -2.22
C GLU A 76 -3.49 -10.44 -3.06
N ASP A 77 -4.56 -10.05 -2.42
CA ASP A 77 -5.87 -9.86 -3.04
C ASP A 77 -6.30 -8.39 -2.91
N PRO A 78 -6.33 -7.64 -4.02
CA PRO A 78 -6.68 -6.22 -4.01
C PRO A 78 -8.04 -5.91 -3.39
N ALA A 79 -9.06 -6.71 -3.68
CA ALA A 79 -10.41 -6.51 -3.13
C ALA A 79 -10.44 -6.74 -1.61
N ARG A 80 -9.71 -7.76 -1.14
CA ARG A 80 -9.57 -8.07 0.27
C ARG A 80 -8.81 -6.96 1.01
N LYS A 81 -7.68 -6.51 0.48
CA LYS A 81 -6.88 -5.43 1.08
C LYS A 81 -7.63 -4.08 1.07
N THR A 82 -8.37 -3.78 0.02
CA THR A 82 -9.28 -2.62 -0.02
C THR A 82 -10.35 -2.70 1.08
N ALA A 83 -10.92 -3.88 1.32
CA ALA A 83 -11.87 -4.08 2.41
C ALA A 83 -11.24 -3.91 3.80
N ASP A 84 -9.98 -4.31 3.98
CA ASP A 84 -9.23 -4.10 5.21
C ASP A 84 -8.99 -2.60 5.47
N ILE A 85 -8.60 -1.83 4.45
CA ILE A 85 -8.44 -0.37 4.56
C ILE A 85 -9.77 0.28 5.00
N ARG A 86 -10.89 -0.09 4.37
CA ARG A 86 -12.22 0.42 4.76
C ARG A 86 -12.56 0.08 6.22
N ALA A 87 -12.24 -1.13 6.66
CA ALA A 87 -12.46 -1.55 8.03
C ALA A 87 -11.59 -0.79 9.03
N VAL A 88 -10.35 -0.47 8.67
CA VAL A 88 -9.46 0.37 9.48
C VAL A 88 -9.97 1.82 9.55
N ILE A 89 -10.44 2.40 8.45
CA ILE A 89 -11.06 3.74 8.44
C ILE A 89 -12.22 3.81 9.44
N GLU A 90 -13.08 2.77 9.50
CA GLU A 90 -14.17 2.71 10.47
C GLU A 90 -13.67 2.62 11.93
N ALA A 91 -12.55 1.91 12.16
CA ALA A 91 -11.97 1.71 13.48
C ALA A 91 -11.23 2.93 14.03
N VAL A 92 -10.84 3.90 13.21
CA VAL A 92 -10.11 5.11 13.63
C VAL A 92 -10.82 5.85 14.77
N SER A 93 -12.14 5.86 14.79
CA SER A 93 -12.93 6.52 15.83
C SER A 93 -12.76 5.90 17.25
N GLN A 94 -12.15 4.72 17.33
CA GLN A 94 -11.85 4.03 18.60
C GLN A 94 -10.48 4.40 19.17
N LEU A 95 -9.67 5.18 18.42
CA LEU A 95 -8.31 5.51 18.80
C LEU A 95 -8.24 6.77 19.67
N ASP A 96 -7.49 6.69 20.76
CA ASP A 96 -7.21 7.84 21.61
C ASP A 96 -6.14 8.74 20.99
N GLY A 97 -6.35 10.05 21.11
CA GLY A 97 -5.37 11.06 20.69
C GLY A 97 -5.47 11.48 19.22
N VAL A 98 -6.43 10.93 18.48
CA VAL A 98 -6.68 11.25 17.07
C VAL A 98 -7.98 12.01 16.86
N ASP A 99 -8.06 12.76 15.77
CA ASP A 99 -9.28 13.42 15.30
C ASP A 99 -9.89 12.60 14.16
N ALA A 100 -10.89 11.80 14.49
CA ALA A 100 -11.60 10.96 13.52
C ALA A 100 -12.46 11.75 12.50
N SER A 101 -12.54 13.07 12.61
CA SER A 101 -13.16 13.92 11.59
C SER A 101 -12.19 14.38 10.50
N ARG A 102 -10.88 14.19 10.74
CA ARG A 102 -9.78 14.57 9.84
C ARG A 102 -8.91 13.36 9.51
N ILE A 103 -9.44 12.48 8.65
CA ILE A 103 -8.76 11.25 8.22
C ILE A 103 -8.19 11.46 6.83
N GLY A 104 -6.89 11.22 6.68
CA GLY A 104 -6.19 11.07 5.41
C GLY A 104 -5.79 9.61 5.14
N GLY A 105 -5.60 9.27 3.87
CA GLY A 105 -5.05 7.99 3.45
C GLY A 105 -3.73 8.16 2.72
N LEU A 106 -2.73 7.32 3.02
CA LEU A 106 -1.45 7.28 2.30
C LEU A 106 -1.18 5.84 1.84
N GLY A 107 -1.22 5.62 0.53
CA GLY A 107 -0.92 4.33 -0.09
C GLY A 107 0.47 4.32 -0.73
N ILE A 108 1.25 3.25 -0.51
CA ILE A 108 2.60 3.12 -1.07
C ILE A 108 2.62 1.94 -2.06
N CYS A 109 3.13 2.15 -3.27
CA CYS A 109 3.28 1.14 -4.31
C CYS A 109 1.95 0.44 -4.65
N ALA A 110 1.82 -0.87 -4.42
CA ALA A 110 0.63 -1.66 -4.73
C ALA A 110 -0.61 -1.18 -3.97
N SER A 111 -0.46 -0.84 -2.68
CA SER A 111 -1.60 -0.36 -1.90
C SER A 111 -2.07 1.06 -2.28
N ALA A 112 -1.37 1.74 -3.16
CA ALA A 112 -1.86 2.98 -3.75
C ALA A 112 -3.23 2.77 -4.41
N GLY A 113 -3.37 1.74 -5.25
CA GLY A 113 -4.65 1.39 -5.87
C GLY A 113 -5.72 1.04 -4.83
N TYR A 114 -5.38 0.20 -3.86
CA TYR A 114 -6.32 -0.20 -2.79
C TYR A 114 -6.79 0.98 -1.95
N MET A 115 -5.88 1.91 -1.64
CA MET A 115 -6.19 3.14 -0.91
C MET A 115 -7.13 4.03 -1.73
N LEU A 116 -6.84 4.26 -3.00
CA LEU A 116 -7.68 5.06 -3.90
C LEU A 116 -9.09 4.46 -4.03
N ASP A 117 -9.22 3.14 -4.17
CA ASP A 117 -10.51 2.45 -4.21
C ASP A 117 -11.26 2.52 -2.87
N ALA A 118 -10.54 2.49 -1.75
CA ALA A 118 -11.16 2.60 -0.44
C ALA A 118 -11.68 4.02 -0.16
N VAL A 119 -10.92 5.03 -0.58
CA VAL A 119 -11.21 6.45 -0.34
C VAL A 119 -12.36 6.96 -1.21
N ALA A 120 -12.40 6.59 -2.49
CA ALA A 120 -13.44 7.01 -3.43
C ALA A 120 -14.87 6.66 -2.96
N ALA A 121 -15.02 5.65 -2.10
CA ALA A 121 -16.30 5.20 -1.57
C ALA A 121 -16.52 5.54 -0.09
N ASN A 122 -15.71 6.45 0.50
CA ASN A 122 -15.75 6.68 1.94
C ASN A 122 -15.74 8.18 2.31
N ASP A 123 -16.87 8.67 2.86
CA ASP A 123 -17.04 10.08 3.24
C ASP A 123 -16.23 10.51 4.48
N LYS A 124 -15.70 9.56 5.26
CA LYS A 124 -14.88 9.84 6.44
C LYS A 124 -13.49 10.33 6.08
N VAL A 125 -12.93 9.82 4.98
CA VAL A 125 -11.62 10.24 4.47
C VAL A 125 -11.77 11.55 3.72
N LYS A 126 -10.91 12.53 4.03
CA LYS A 126 -10.98 13.88 3.47
C LYS A 126 -10.06 14.05 2.27
N ALA A 127 -8.89 13.40 2.30
CA ALA A 127 -7.90 13.46 1.23
C ALA A 127 -7.09 12.17 1.19
N ALA A 128 -6.47 11.88 0.06
CA ALA A 128 -5.51 10.80 -0.06
C ALA A 128 -4.22 11.28 -0.72
N ALA A 129 -3.13 10.62 -0.37
CA ALA A 129 -1.86 10.71 -1.09
C ALA A 129 -1.39 9.30 -1.45
N VAL A 130 -0.65 9.18 -2.55
CA VAL A 130 0.00 7.92 -2.92
C VAL A 130 1.45 8.20 -3.32
N VAL A 131 2.35 7.30 -2.94
CA VAL A 131 3.79 7.45 -3.20
C VAL A 131 4.30 6.25 -3.98
N ALA A 132 5.07 6.52 -5.05
CA ALA A 132 5.59 5.52 -5.98
C ALA A 132 4.49 4.51 -6.41
N PRO A 133 3.30 4.97 -6.84
CA PRO A 133 2.12 4.14 -6.94
C PRO A 133 2.23 3.13 -8.09
N TRP A 134 1.81 1.89 -7.80
CA TRP A 134 1.66 0.83 -8.79
C TRP A 134 0.18 0.72 -9.19
N LEU A 135 -0.17 1.35 -10.31
CA LEU A 135 -1.57 1.46 -10.77
C LEU A 135 -1.76 0.72 -12.11
N HIS A 136 -1.72 -0.60 -12.07
CA HIS A 136 -1.94 -1.42 -13.27
C HIS A 136 -3.43 -1.66 -13.53
N ASP A 137 -3.73 -1.93 -14.80
CA ASP A 137 -4.94 -2.63 -15.24
C ASP A 137 -4.56 -4.03 -15.76
N LYS A 138 -5.55 -4.81 -16.16
CA LYS A 138 -5.34 -6.16 -16.68
C LYS A 138 -4.38 -6.21 -17.89
N ALA A 139 -4.44 -5.21 -18.78
CA ALA A 139 -3.59 -5.18 -19.97
C ALA A 139 -2.14 -4.91 -19.59
N MET A 140 -1.90 -3.94 -18.72
CA MET A 140 -0.56 -3.65 -18.17
C MET A 140 -0.01 -4.86 -17.40
N ALA A 141 -0.81 -5.49 -16.54
CA ALA A 141 -0.39 -6.68 -15.81
C ALA A 141 -0.01 -7.82 -16.77
N THR A 142 -0.83 -8.06 -17.80
CA THR A 142 -0.53 -9.09 -18.82
C THR A 142 0.82 -8.84 -19.49
N GLU A 143 1.13 -7.61 -19.85
CA GLU A 143 2.40 -7.23 -20.49
C GLU A 143 3.58 -7.39 -19.53
N ILE A 144 3.46 -6.85 -18.30
CA ILE A 144 4.50 -6.89 -17.26
C ILE A 144 4.90 -8.32 -16.91
N TYR A 145 3.92 -9.22 -16.80
CA TYR A 145 4.16 -10.62 -16.43
C TYR A 145 4.41 -11.55 -17.62
N GLY A 146 4.86 -11.01 -18.77
CA GLY A 146 5.41 -11.81 -19.89
C GLY A 146 4.39 -12.16 -20.97
N GLY A 147 3.29 -11.43 -21.09
CA GLY A 147 2.29 -11.57 -22.15
C GLY A 147 1.18 -12.58 -21.84
N GLU A 148 0.29 -12.76 -22.81
CA GLU A 148 -0.96 -13.53 -22.63
C GLU A 148 -0.72 -14.99 -22.20
N GLU A 149 0.28 -15.67 -22.75
CA GLU A 149 0.55 -17.06 -22.41
C GLU A 149 1.06 -17.21 -20.97
N SER A 150 1.99 -16.33 -20.55
CA SER A 150 2.49 -16.31 -19.19
C SER A 150 1.40 -15.97 -18.19
N ALA A 151 0.60 -14.94 -18.45
CA ALA A 151 -0.52 -14.55 -17.60
C ALA A 151 -1.55 -15.69 -17.46
N LYS A 152 -1.84 -16.41 -18.55
CA LYS A 152 -2.70 -17.61 -18.54
C LYS A 152 -2.13 -18.72 -17.66
N ASN A 153 -0.82 -18.96 -17.72
CA ASN A 153 -0.17 -19.97 -16.90
C ASN A 153 -0.21 -19.59 -15.41
N LEU A 154 0.00 -18.32 -15.07
CA LEU A 154 -0.12 -17.82 -13.69
C LEU A 154 -1.56 -17.95 -13.16
N LEU A 155 -2.56 -17.64 -13.98
CA LEU A 155 -3.96 -17.83 -13.60
C LEU A 155 -4.29 -19.30 -13.38
N ALA A 156 -3.82 -20.20 -14.24
CA ALA A 156 -4.00 -21.64 -14.07
C ALA A 156 -3.32 -22.17 -12.79
N ALA A 157 -2.13 -21.68 -12.46
CA ALA A 157 -1.44 -22.00 -11.20
C ALA A 157 -2.24 -21.49 -9.98
N ALA A 158 -2.83 -20.30 -10.06
CA ALA A 158 -3.69 -19.78 -9.01
C ALA A 158 -4.94 -20.65 -8.79
N GLU A 159 -5.60 -21.07 -9.89
CA GLU A 159 -6.75 -21.95 -9.80
C GLU A 159 -6.41 -23.33 -9.20
N GLU A 160 -5.24 -23.85 -9.51
CA GLU A 160 -4.75 -25.09 -8.91
C GLU A 160 -4.43 -24.91 -7.42
N ALA A 161 -3.78 -23.79 -7.05
CA ALA A 161 -3.49 -23.47 -5.66
C ALA A 161 -4.77 -23.34 -4.81
N VAL A 162 -5.84 -22.73 -5.35
CA VAL A 162 -7.13 -22.63 -4.67
C VAL A 162 -7.79 -24.01 -4.45
N ARG A 163 -7.61 -24.94 -5.39
CA ARG A 163 -8.14 -26.31 -5.28
C ARG A 163 -7.28 -27.24 -4.41
N SER A 164 -6.07 -26.83 -4.12
CA SER A 164 -5.13 -27.63 -3.29
C SER A 164 -5.63 -27.73 -1.85
N ALA A 165 -5.48 -28.92 -1.24
CA ALA A 165 -5.76 -29.12 0.18
C ALA A 165 -4.78 -28.39 1.11
N THR A 166 -3.62 -28.01 0.60
CA THR A 166 -2.60 -27.23 1.31
C THR A 166 -2.27 -25.98 0.51
N PRO A 167 -2.12 -24.82 1.16
CA PRO A 167 -1.72 -23.59 0.48
C PRO A 167 -0.36 -23.78 -0.25
N VAL A 168 -0.26 -23.16 -1.41
CA VAL A 168 0.99 -23.15 -2.21
C VAL A 168 1.62 -21.78 -2.06
N TYR A 169 2.83 -21.75 -1.49
CA TYR A 169 3.59 -20.53 -1.28
C TYR A 169 4.86 -20.54 -2.11
N ILE A 170 5.28 -19.35 -2.58
CA ILE A 170 6.59 -19.10 -3.17
C ILE A 170 7.29 -17.99 -2.38
N GLU A 171 8.59 -17.89 -2.53
CA GLU A 171 9.40 -16.83 -1.92
C GLU A 171 9.07 -15.48 -2.57
N ALA A 172 8.81 -14.45 -1.77
CA ALA A 172 8.48 -13.14 -2.29
C ALA A 172 9.71 -12.41 -2.84
N ALA A 173 10.84 -12.44 -2.14
CA ALA A 173 12.08 -11.83 -2.60
C ALA A 173 13.29 -12.74 -2.34
N SER A 174 14.25 -12.77 -3.27
CA SER A 174 15.47 -13.59 -3.13
C SER A 174 16.61 -13.03 -3.97
N THR A 175 17.85 -13.27 -3.52
CA THR A 175 19.07 -13.03 -4.30
C THR A 175 19.56 -14.27 -5.03
N THR A 176 19.03 -15.46 -4.69
CA THR A 176 19.52 -16.76 -5.19
C THR A 176 18.45 -17.58 -5.89
N ASN A 177 17.19 -17.38 -5.57
CA ASN A 177 16.05 -18.06 -6.19
C ASN A 177 15.46 -17.19 -7.30
N GLU A 178 15.79 -17.50 -8.55
CA GLU A 178 15.28 -16.77 -9.74
C GLU A 178 13.75 -16.91 -9.94
N ASN A 179 13.10 -17.85 -9.24
CA ASN A 179 11.64 -18.01 -9.28
C ASN A 179 10.92 -17.18 -8.19
N ALA A 180 11.65 -16.44 -7.34
CA ALA A 180 11.03 -15.49 -6.42
C ALA A 180 10.34 -14.38 -7.21
N LEU A 181 9.26 -13.82 -6.65
CA LEU A 181 8.50 -12.74 -7.30
C LEU A 181 9.37 -11.53 -7.64
N MET A 182 10.26 -11.16 -6.70
CA MET A 182 11.14 -10.00 -6.77
C MET A 182 12.59 -10.47 -6.65
N PHE A 183 13.11 -11.04 -7.75
CA PHE A 183 14.51 -11.48 -7.80
C PHE A 183 15.44 -10.27 -7.77
N GLN A 184 16.45 -10.30 -6.87
CA GLN A 184 17.45 -9.24 -6.67
C GLN A 184 16.84 -7.85 -6.36
N ALA A 185 15.69 -7.79 -5.69
CA ALA A 185 15.10 -6.55 -5.23
C ALA A 185 15.80 -6.06 -3.95
N PRO A 186 16.65 -5.00 -4.00
CA PRO A 186 17.55 -4.66 -2.89
C PRO A 186 16.80 -4.32 -1.61
N TYR A 187 15.70 -3.60 -1.68
CA TYR A 187 14.91 -3.25 -0.50
C TYR A 187 14.53 -4.49 0.32
N TYR A 188 14.09 -5.57 -0.30
CA TYR A 188 13.62 -6.78 0.38
C TYR A 188 14.70 -7.82 0.68
N THR A 189 15.94 -7.61 0.20
CA THR A 189 17.03 -8.60 0.29
C THR A 189 18.26 -8.10 1.05
N GLU A 190 18.32 -6.82 1.39
CA GLU A 190 19.43 -6.20 2.11
C GLU A 190 19.03 -5.89 3.56
N THR A 191 19.87 -6.31 4.54
CA THR A 191 19.58 -6.21 5.98
C THR A 191 19.65 -4.79 6.55
N ASP A 192 20.27 -3.88 5.83
CA ASP A 192 20.30 -2.44 6.13
C ASP A 192 19.16 -1.67 5.47
N ARG A 193 18.24 -2.37 4.81
CA ARG A 193 17.03 -1.83 4.19
C ARG A 193 15.76 -2.50 4.75
N GLY A 194 14.90 -3.03 3.90
CA GLY A 194 13.61 -3.58 4.29
C GLY A 194 13.60 -5.08 4.63
N LEU A 195 14.77 -5.79 4.58
CA LEU A 195 14.87 -7.17 5.07
C LEU A 195 14.94 -7.17 6.62
N ILE A 196 13.78 -7.17 7.25
CA ILE A 196 13.61 -7.16 8.70
C ILE A 196 13.04 -8.50 9.20
N PRO A 197 13.20 -8.83 10.50
CA PRO A 197 12.70 -10.10 11.05
C PRO A 197 11.18 -10.30 10.91
N GLU A 198 10.41 -9.23 10.88
CA GLU A 198 8.94 -9.23 10.76
C GLU A 198 8.47 -9.52 9.33
N TYR A 199 9.34 -9.40 8.33
CA TYR A 199 8.99 -9.64 6.93
C TYR A 199 8.79 -11.12 6.66
N ASP A 200 7.56 -11.49 6.28
CA ASP A 200 7.18 -12.90 6.06
C ASP A 200 7.92 -13.55 4.88
N ASN A 201 8.28 -12.76 3.86
CA ASN A 201 8.93 -13.21 2.62
C ASN A 201 8.21 -14.37 1.92
N GLN A 202 6.89 -14.39 1.99
CA GLN A 202 6.03 -15.42 1.40
C GLN A 202 5.00 -14.78 0.46
N TYR A 203 4.58 -15.54 -0.54
CA TYR A 203 3.49 -15.17 -1.43
C TYR A 203 2.63 -16.40 -1.75
N ASN A 204 1.34 -16.28 -1.54
CA ASN A 204 0.38 -17.31 -1.87
C ASN A 204 0.12 -17.30 -3.38
N VAL A 205 0.36 -18.43 -4.05
CA VAL A 205 0.19 -18.54 -5.51
C VAL A 205 -1.24 -18.24 -5.96
N ALA A 206 -2.24 -18.48 -5.10
CA ALA A 206 -3.63 -18.12 -5.39
C ALA A 206 -3.84 -16.60 -5.62
N SER A 207 -2.93 -15.76 -5.19
CA SER A 207 -2.95 -14.31 -5.37
C SER A 207 -2.98 -13.87 -6.83
N TRP A 208 -2.40 -14.66 -7.75
CA TRP A 208 -2.36 -14.30 -9.17
C TRP A 208 -3.73 -14.06 -9.78
N ALA A 209 -4.78 -14.75 -9.29
CA ALA A 209 -6.14 -14.56 -9.78
C ALA A 209 -6.67 -13.15 -9.50
N GLY A 210 -6.53 -12.67 -8.27
CA GLY A 210 -6.91 -11.30 -7.87
C GLY A 210 -6.01 -10.25 -8.49
N TRP A 211 -4.70 -10.47 -8.44
CA TRP A 211 -3.70 -9.51 -8.89
C TRP A 211 -3.76 -9.23 -10.40
N LEU A 212 -3.76 -10.26 -11.25
CA LEU A 212 -3.76 -10.10 -12.71
C LEU A 212 -5.08 -9.56 -13.28
N ASN A 213 -6.19 -9.69 -12.55
CA ASN A 213 -7.48 -9.15 -12.96
C ASN A 213 -7.82 -7.82 -12.26
N TYR A 214 -6.96 -7.32 -11.39
CA TYR A 214 -7.19 -6.05 -10.73
C TYR A 214 -7.09 -4.89 -11.73
N ASP A 215 -7.99 -3.93 -11.57
CA ASP A 215 -8.01 -2.67 -12.31
C ASP A 215 -7.87 -1.50 -11.34
N ALA A 216 -6.63 -1.08 -11.08
CA ALA A 216 -6.33 0.08 -10.24
C ALA A 216 -6.71 1.42 -10.91
N GLN A 217 -7.14 1.40 -12.18
CA GLN A 217 -7.59 2.57 -12.90
C GLN A 217 -9.09 2.84 -12.69
N ALA A 218 -9.84 1.85 -12.19
CA ALA A 218 -11.30 1.89 -12.13
C ALA A 218 -11.86 3.06 -11.31
N SER A 219 -11.16 3.46 -10.23
CA SER A 219 -11.59 4.58 -9.37
C SER A 219 -11.29 5.96 -9.93
N ALA A 220 -10.47 6.10 -10.98
CA ALA A 220 -10.03 7.39 -11.50
C ALA A 220 -11.19 8.34 -11.85
N ALA A 221 -12.16 7.85 -12.63
CA ALA A 221 -13.29 8.66 -13.08
C ALA A 221 -14.31 9.00 -11.96
N THR A 222 -14.27 8.27 -10.86
CA THR A 222 -15.21 8.44 -9.73
C THR A 222 -14.56 9.00 -8.47
N GLN A 223 -13.25 9.28 -8.53
CA GLN A 223 -12.52 9.86 -7.42
C GLN A 223 -12.96 11.30 -7.15
N ASP A 224 -13.64 11.51 -6.04
CA ASP A 224 -14.20 12.81 -5.64
C ASP A 224 -13.38 13.53 -4.55
N LYS A 225 -12.38 12.86 -3.97
CA LYS A 225 -11.50 13.43 -2.94
C LYS A 225 -10.28 14.11 -3.57
N PRO A 226 -9.72 15.13 -2.89
CA PRO A 226 -8.38 15.61 -3.23
C PRO A 226 -7.36 14.46 -3.15
N VAL A 227 -6.62 14.23 -4.22
CA VAL A 227 -5.57 13.20 -4.31
C VAL A 227 -4.27 13.81 -4.79
N LEU A 228 -3.19 13.49 -4.09
CA LEU A 228 -1.82 13.75 -4.54
C LEU A 228 -1.13 12.43 -4.90
N MET A 229 -0.49 12.40 -6.07
CA MET A 229 0.40 11.31 -6.47
C MET A 229 1.84 11.80 -6.49
N VAL A 230 2.70 11.25 -5.62
CA VAL A 230 4.13 11.50 -5.65
C VAL A 230 4.79 10.40 -6.46
N ALA A 231 5.33 10.75 -7.62
CA ALA A 231 5.82 9.82 -8.62
C ALA A 231 7.21 10.21 -9.15
N SER A 232 7.83 9.34 -9.92
CA SER A 232 9.04 9.57 -10.69
C SER A 232 8.99 8.76 -11.97
N GLU A 233 9.57 9.27 -13.06
CA GLU A 233 9.70 8.49 -14.30
C GLU A 233 10.65 7.28 -14.14
N ALA A 234 11.50 7.27 -13.10
CA ALA A 234 12.39 6.15 -12.79
C ALA A 234 11.75 5.08 -11.89
N MET A 235 10.51 5.25 -11.42
CA MET A 235 9.80 4.23 -10.65
C MET A 235 9.33 3.06 -11.53
N ALA A 236 8.83 1.99 -10.90
CA ALA A 236 8.52 0.74 -11.60
C ALA A 236 7.37 0.84 -12.64
N LEU A 237 6.34 1.67 -12.39
CA LEU A 237 5.17 1.77 -13.29
C LEU A 237 4.67 3.23 -13.44
N PRO A 238 5.47 4.15 -14.02
CA PRO A 238 5.04 5.55 -14.22
C PRO A 238 3.85 5.65 -15.18
N ALA A 239 3.74 4.76 -16.16
CA ALA A 239 2.62 4.71 -17.10
C ALA A 239 1.25 4.55 -16.42
N GLY A 240 1.18 3.87 -15.29
CA GLY A 240 -0.04 3.74 -14.49
C GLY A 240 -0.51 5.07 -13.91
N VAL A 241 0.42 5.91 -13.47
CA VAL A 241 0.13 7.26 -12.95
C VAL A 241 -0.37 8.18 -14.07
N HIS A 242 0.33 8.21 -15.18
CA HIS A 242 -0.09 9.01 -16.35
C HIS A 242 -1.52 8.66 -16.76
N ARG A 243 -1.82 7.37 -16.91
CA ARG A 243 -3.17 6.91 -17.29
C ARG A 243 -4.23 7.24 -16.23
N TYR A 244 -3.90 7.11 -14.95
CA TYR A 244 -4.86 7.46 -13.89
C TYR A 244 -5.24 8.94 -13.95
N ILE A 245 -4.25 9.82 -14.08
CA ILE A 245 -4.46 11.27 -14.17
C ILE A 245 -5.26 11.66 -15.42
N GLU A 246 -4.98 11.04 -16.57
CA GLU A 246 -5.73 11.27 -17.81
C GLU A 246 -7.22 10.96 -17.68
N ASN A 247 -7.59 9.99 -16.81
CA ASN A 247 -8.96 9.56 -16.59
C ASN A 247 -9.61 10.19 -15.36
N ALA A 248 -8.85 10.89 -14.52
CA ALA A 248 -9.34 11.49 -13.27
C ALA A 248 -9.83 12.93 -13.46
N GLY A 249 -10.51 13.45 -12.44
CA GLY A 249 -10.88 14.86 -12.35
C GLY A 249 -9.73 15.76 -11.92
N SER A 250 -9.95 17.06 -11.94
CA SER A 250 -8.96 18.09 -11.54
C SER A 250 -8.59 18.08 -10.04
N ASN A 251 -9.26 17.26 -9.25
CA ASN A 251 -8.97 17.01 -7.84
C ASN A 251 -7.83 16.00 -7.64
N VAL A 252 -7.36 15.34 -8.69
CA VAL A 252 -6.22 14.42 -8.68
C VAL A 252 -5.03 15.11 -9.35
N ASN A 253 -3.94 15.25 -8.60
CA ASN A 253 -2.73 15.91 -9.06
C ASN A 253 -1.51 15.01 -8.86
N ALA A 254 -0.45 15.23 -9.62
CA ALA A 254 0.83 14.55 -9.42
C ALA A 254 1.98 15.54 -9.30
N VAL A 255 2.91 15.19 -8.42
CA VAL A 255 4.26 15.76 -8.34
C VAL A 255 5.25 14.72 -8.84
N TRP A 256 6.05 15.10 -9.82
CA TRP A 256 7.07 14.24 -10.42
C TRP A 256 8.43 14.61 -9.88
N LEU A 257 8.96 13.76 -9.00
CA LEU A 257 10.31 13.90 -8.46
C LEU A 257 11.33 13.34 -9.45
N TYR A 258 12.50 13.98 -9.50
CA TYR A 258 13.49 13.63 -10.52
C TYR A 258 14.32 12.41 -10.08
N ASP A 259 14.43 11.42 -10.97
CA ASP A 259 15.37 10.30 -10.93
C ASP A 259 15.36 9.47 -9.61
N ILE A 260 14.19 9.30 -9.01
CA ILE A 260 14.00 8.46 -7.82
C ILE A 260 13.42 7.12 -8.27
N ASN A 261 14.12 6.01 -8.03
CA ASN A 261 13.62 4.67 -8.35
C ASN A 261 12.59 4.19 -7.32
N GLN A 262 11.90 3.08 -7.65
CA GLN A 262 10.83 2.53 -6.80
C GLN A 262 11.25 2.30 -5.36
N PHE A 263 12.40 1.67 -5.15
CA PHE A 263 12.84 1.28 -3.81
C PHE A 263 13.43 2.42 -3.00
N ASP A 264 13.91 3.50 -3.66
CA ASP A 264 14.43 4.67 -2.95
C ASP A 264 13.30 5.44 -2.25
N PHE A 265 12.08 5.42 -2.80
CA PHE A 265 10.90 5.94 -2.10
C PHE A 265 10.59 5.20 -0.79
N TYR A 266 11.10 3.99 -0.57
CA TYR A 266 10.72 3.20 0.60
C TYR A 266 11.55 3.54 1.83
N ASP A 267 12.83 3.84 1.67
CA ASP A 267 13.75 3.99 2.80
C ASP A 267 14.90 5.00 2.61
N GLN A 268 15.14 5.47 1.38
CA GLN A 268 16.26 6.42 1.20
C GLN A 268 15.87 7.80 1.75
N PRO A 269 16.66 8.34 2.72
CA PRO A 269 16.25 9.52 3.50
C PRO A 269 15.87 10.75 2.67
N GLU A 270 16.60 11.01 1.59
CA GLU A 270 16.36 12.17 0.72
C GLU A 270 15.03 11.98 -0.07
N ALA A 271 14.83 10.80 -0.67
CA ALA A 271 13.63 10.49 -1.44
C ALA A 271 12.37 10.49 -0.55
N VAL A 272 12.47 9.85 0.63
CA VAL A 272 11.38 9.85 1.61
C VAL A 272 11.07 11.26 2.09
N LYS A 273 12.10 12.08 2.38
CA LYS A 273 11.90 13.46 2.82
C LYS A 273 11.15 14.28 1.76
N LEU A 274 11.59 14.22 0.50
CA LEU A 274 10.93 14.94 -0.60
C LEU A 274 9.47 14.48 -0.75
N ALA A 275 9.21 13.18 -0.72
CA ALA A 275 7.85 12.65 -0.82
C ALA A 275 6.97 13.07 0.36
N VAL A 276 7.50 13.01 1.59
CA VAL A 276 6.77 13.42 2.81
C VAL A 276 6.48 14.91 2.81
N ASP A 277 7.39 15.76 2.33
CA ASP A 277 7.15 17.20 2.25
C ASP A 277 5.92 17.50 1.38
N GLU A 278 5.82 16.90 0.19
CA GLU A 278 4.66 17.03 -0.71
C GLU A 278 3.37 16.46 -0.09
N VAL A 279 3.47 15.31 0.58
CA VAL A 279 2.32 14.68 1.26
C VAL A 279 1.80 15.55 2.40
N VAL A 280 2.69 16.16 3.17
CA VAL A 280 2.32 17.07 4.27
C VAL A 280 1.65 18.31 3.74
N ASP A 281 2.21 18.97 2.72
CA ASP A 281 1.61 20.16 2.09
C ASP A 281 0.20 19.85 1.59
N HIS A 282 0.01 18.67 0.99
CA HIS A 282 -1.30 18.21 0.53
C HIS A 282 -2.29 18.01 1.70
N PHE A 283 -1.87 17.37 2.78
CA PHE A 283 -2.74 17.14 3.93
C PHE A 283 -3.00 18.41 4.75
N GLU A 284 -2.07 19.36 4.84
CA GLU A 284 -2.30 20.66 5.47
C GLU A 284 -3.41 21.45 4.77
N ALA A 285 -3.52 21.30 3.45
CA ALA A 285 -4.54 21.97 2.66
C ALA A 285 -5.93 21.30 2.73
N ASN A 286 -6.01 20.01 3.12
CA ASN A 286 -7.22 19.20 2.96
C ASN A 286 -7.72 18.49 4.23
N LEU A 287 -6.96 18.45 5.32
CA LEU A 287 -7.34 17.91 6.64
C LEU A 287 -7.46 19.01 7.68
#